data_17d98dc5540b340932299baefa1622cc
#
_entry.id   17d98dc5540b340932299baefa1622cc
#
_cell.length_a   1.000
_cell.length_b   1.000
_cell.length_c   1.000
_cell.angle_alpha   90.00
_cell.angle_beta   90.00
_cell.angle_gamma   90.00
#
_symmetry.space_group_name_H-M   'P 1'
#
loop_
_entity.id
_entity.type
_entity.pdbx_description
1 polymer ?
#
loop_
_entity_poly.entity_id
_entity_poly.type
_entity_poly.pdbx_seq_one_letter_code
_entity_poly.pdbx_strand_id
1 'polypeptide(L)'
;MNRPDGYKLKGCDPFYEIIPHIMPHRYDATNYVSLDLDMDSISKYVNKCRERGIAMKHMSVVIAGYLRLVSQNPNLNRFVINRRIYSRNHFAVSFVALKPSSKGGSSETVIKLYFNMDDDIFEVNRKVEEAIEKTEKSADAPSNATDKFLQGLNKVPGLMASIVGFLKLWDKYFGLPFSIIDASPFHTSLFITNLASIRLGSVYHHMYDFGSTSIFIAMGQPEKKLVKVGETITDKKVIPVKVSTDDRVESGYYYARCFRQFKRYMANPEILGKKPETIVRDANVKVKNPKFIVK
;
A
#
# COMPACT_ATOMS: atom_id res chain seq x y z
N MET A 1 -10.89 -21.60 7.65
CA MET A 1 -11.53 -20.56 8.49
C MET A 1 -11.27 -19.22 7.84
N ASN A 2 -12.26 -18.36 7.73
CA ASN A 2 -12.08 -16.98 7.31
C ASN A 2 -11.48 -16.16 8.46
N ARG A 3 -10.84 -15.06 8.10
CA ARG A 3 -10.23 -14.09 9.03
C ARG A 3 -11.09 -12.83 9.12
N PRO A 4 -10.99 -12.02 10.17
CA PRO A 4 -11.67 -10.72 10.21
C PRO A 4 -11.28 -9.78 9.08
N ASP A 5 -10.04 -9.90 8.54
CA ASP A 5 -9.46 -9.08 7.49
C ASP A 5 -9.49 -9.72 6.09
N GLY A 6 -10.05 -10.95 5.95
CA GLY A 6 -10.07 -11.58 4.63
C GLY A 6 -10.70 -12.97 4.57
N TYR A 7 -10.98 -13.39 3.36
CA TYR A 7 -11.57 -14.68 3.02
C TYR A 7 -10.49 -15.66 2.57
N LYS A 8 -10.46 -16.85 3.16
CA LYS A 8 -9.56 -17.93 2.71
C LYS A 8 -9.94 -18.32 1.28
N LEU A 9 -8.95 -18.34 0.39
CA LEU A 9 -9.16 -18.75 -0.99
C LEU A 9 -9.36 -20.26 -1.11
N LYS A 10 -10.06 -20.67 -2.16
CA LYS A 10 -10.30 -22.07 -2.53
C LYS A 10 -10.16 -22.24 -4.04
N GLY A 11 -9.54 -23.36 -4.46
CA GLY A 11 -9.35 -23.66 -5.88
C GLY A 11 -8.40 -22.70 -6.55
N CYS A 12 -7.34 -22.29 -5.86
CA CYS A 12 -6.19 -21.66 -6.48
C CYS A 12 -5.45 -22.71 -7.32
N ASP A 13 -4.62 -22.25 -8.25
CA ASP A 13 -3.72 -23.13 -8.96
C ASP A 13 -2.87 -23.94 -7.95
N PRO A 14 -2.73 -25.28 -8.08
CA PRO A 14 -1.99 -26.13 -7.15
C PRO A 14 -0.55 -25.68 -6.92
N PHE A 15 0.09 -25.07 -7.91
CA PHE A 15 1.43 -24.51 -7.77
C PHE A 15 1.44 -23.37 -6.73
N TYR A 16 0.43 -22.48 -6.74
CA TYR A 16 0.34 -21.40 -5.74
C TYR A 16 -0.12 -21.89 -4.36
N GLU A 17 -0.81 -23.02 -4.28
CA GLU A 17 -1.13 -23.61 -2.98
C GLU A 17 0.11 -24.17 -2.27
N ILE A 18 1.13 -24.65 -3.03
CA ILE A 18 2.36 -25.23 -2.45
C ILE A 18 3.41 -24.16 -2.12
N ILE A 19 3.49 -23.06 -2.87
CA ILE A 19 4.52 -22.03 -2.72
C ILE A 19 4.63 -21.50 -1.28
N PRO A 20 3.55 -21.20 -0.53
CA PRO A 20 3.64 -20.77 0.86
C PRO A 20 4.20 -21.82 1.83
N HIS A 21 4.30 -23.08 1.41
CA HIS A 21 4.95 -24.14 2.18
C HIS A 21 6.45 -24.20 1.92
N ILE A 22 6.87 -23.89 0.69
CA ILE A 22 8.29 -23.84 0.28
C ILE A 22 8.94 -22.55 0.81
N MET A 23 8.23 -21.43 0.72
CA MET A 23 8.65 -20.12 1.24
C MET A 23 7.76 -19.69 2.41
N PRO A 24 8.02 -20.18 3.65
CA PRO A 24 7.12 -19.95 4.79
C PRO A 24 7.17 -18.51 5.33
N HIS A 25 8.25 -17.79 5.08
CA HIS A 25 8.47 -16.43 5.55
C HIS A 25 8.32 -15.41 4.42
N ARG A 26 7.89 -14.20 4.75
CA ARG A 26 7.67 -13.14 3.76
C ARG A 26 8.98 -12.62 3.20
N TYR A 27 10.04 -12.54 3.99
CA TYR A 27 11.34 -12.09 3.55
C TYR A 27 12.00 -13.06 2.54
N ASP A 28 11.71 -14.37 2.60
CA ASP A 28 12.17 -15.35 1.61
C ASP A 28 11.44 -15.20 0.27
N ALA A 29 10.21 -14.69 0.31
CA ALA A 29 9.29 -14.61 -0.82
C ALA A 29 9.18 -13.21 -1.41
N THR A 30 10.10 -12.30 -1.08
CA THR A 30 10.02 -10.92 -1.55
C THR A 30 10.72 -10.77 -2.90
N ASN A 31 9.96 -10.39 -3.92
CA ASN A 31 10.48 -9.94 -5.21
C ASN A 31 10.57 -8.42 -5.26
N TYR A 32 11.61 -7.92 -5.96
CA TYR A 32 11.88 -6.50 -6.09
C TYR A 32 11.77 -6.06 -7.53
N VAL A 33 10.92 -5.05 -7.78
CA VAL A 33 10.66 -4.52 -9.12
C VAL A 33 10.97 -3.03 -9.16
N SER A 34 11.66 -2.58 -10.20
CA SER A 34 11.91 -1.16 -10.48
C SER A 34 10.94 -0.65 -11.54
N LEU A 35 10.28 0.46 -11.26
CA LEU A 35 9.39 1.14 -12.20
C LEU A 35 9.77 2.61 -12.30
N ASP A 36 9.66 3.17 -13.50
CA ASP A 36 9.72 4.60 -13.73
C ASP A 36 8.32 5.08 -14.09
N LEU A 37 7.77 5.98 -13.27
CA LEU A 37 6.48 6.61 -13.53
C LEU A 37 6.67 7.93 -14.26
N ASP A 38 5.78 8.26 -15.16
CA ASP A 38 5.82 9.46 -15.97
C ASP A 38 5.53 10.71 -15.11
N MET A 39 6.60 11.40 -14.68
CA MET A 39 6.48 12.60 -13.84
C MET A 39 5.87 13.77 -14.60
N ASP A 40 6.13 13.89 -15.90
CA ASP A 40 5.61 15.01 -16.68
C ASP A 40 4.08 14.94 -16.79
N SER A 41 3.54 13.75 -17.09
CA SER A 41 2.09 13.52 -17.13
C SER A 41 1.42 13.72 -15.76
N ILE A 42 2.02 13.19 -14.68
CA ILE A 42 1.51 13.38 -13.33
C ILE A 42 1.54 14.85 -12.92
N SER A 43 2.64 15.56 -13.17
CA SER A 43 2.77 17.00 -12.84
C SER A 43 1.79 17.87 -13.62
N LYS A 44 1.62 17.59 -14.92
CA LYS A 44 0.64 18.28 -15.75
C LYS A 44 -0.78 18.13 -15.17
N TYR A 45 -1.15 16.92 -14.75
CA TYR A 45 -2.44 16.67 -14.10
C TYR A 45 -2.56 17.40 -12.78
N VAL A 46 -1.55 17.34 -11.90
CA VAL A 46 -1.52 18.04 -10.61
C VAL A 46 -1.67 19.54 -10.78
N ASN A 47 -0.97 20.15 -11.76
CA ASN A 47 -1.07 21.58 -12.06
C ASN A 47 -2.47 21.96 -12.56
N LYS A 48 -3.06 21.15 -13.44
CA LYS A 48 -4.45 21.35 -13.91
C LYS A 48 -5.47 21.27 -12.75
N CYS A 49 -5.25 20.40 -11.75
CA CYS A 49 -6.06 20.36 -10.54
C CYS A 49 -5.86 21.63 -9.71
N ARG A 50 -4.62 22.12 -9.55
CA ARG A 50 -4.30 23.34 -8.82
C ARG A 50 -4.96 24.58 -9.44
N GLU A 51 -5.00 24.69 -10.76
CA GLU A 51 -5.70 25.74 -11.48
C GLU A 51 -7.21 25.76 -11.18
N ARG A 52 -7.76 24.63 -10.77
CA ARG A 52 -9.15 24.46 -10.33
C ARG A 52 -9.34 24.61 -8.82
N GLY A 53 -8.31 25.04 -8.09
CA GLY A 53 -8.36 25.20 -6.64
C GLY A 53 -8.20 23.89 -5.84
N ILE A 54 -7.80 22.79 -6.50
CA ILE A 54 -7.63 21.47 -5.84
C ILE A 54 -6.14 21.24 -5.57
N ALA A 55 -5.74 21.14 -4.30
CA ALA A 55 -4.37 20.88 -3.87
C ALA A 55 -4.02 19.37 -4.03
N MET A 56 -3.92 18.88 -5.27
CA MET A 56 -3.61 17.49 -5.59
C MET A 56 -2.16 17.14 -5.25
N LYS A 57 -1.95 16.05 -4.50
CA LYS A 57 -0.62 15.53 -4.16
C LYS A 57 -0.17 14.42 -5.13
N HIS A 58 1.11 14.39 -5.48
CA HIS A 58 1.67 13.33 -6.33
C HIS A 58 1.47 11.94 -5.71
N MET A 59 1.62 11.81 -4.40
CA MET A 59 1.37 10.55 -3.68
C MET A 59 -0.09 10.11 -3.80
N SER A 60 -1.06 11.05 -3.76
CA SER A 60 -2.48 10.73 -3.94
C SER A 60 -2.77 10.17 -5.35
N VAL A 61 -2.08 10.68 -6.39
CA VAL A 61 -2.18 10.13 -7.75
C VAL A 61 -1.70 8.69 -7.80
N VAL A 62 -0.57 8.39 -7.15
CA VAL A 62 -0.01 7.02 -7.09
C VAL A 62 -0.94 6.08 -6.32
N ILE A 63 -1.47 6.52 -5.17
CA ILE A 63 -2.44 5.73 -4.38
C ILE A 63 -3.73 5.47 -5.17
N ALA A 64 -4.29 6.49 -5.82
CA ALA A 64 -5.50 6.35 -6.65
C ALA A 64 -5.28 5.41 -7.84
N GLY A 65 -4.12 5.51 -8.49
CA GLY A 65 -3.73 4.59 -9.56
C GLY A 65 -3.60 3.15 -9.10
N TYR A 66 -3.03 2.93 -7.90
CA TYR A 66 -2.93 1.60 -7.33
C TYR A 66 -4.30 1.06 -6.87
N LEU A 67 -5.14 1.88 -6.27
CA LEU A 67 -6.52 1.53 -5.93
C LEU A 67 -7.31 1.09 -7.19
N ARG A 68 -7.23 1.88 -8.26
CA ARG A 68 -7.85 1.54 -9.55
C ARG A 68 -7.28 0.24 -10.11
N LEU A 69 -5.98 0.01 -9.98
CA LEU A 69 -5.35 -1.24 -10.40
C LEU A 69 -5.92 -2.44 -9.65
N VAL A 70 -6.05 -2.34 -8.33
CA VAL A 70 -6.60 -3.40 -7.47
C VAL A 70 -8.08 -3.63 -7.74
N SER A 71 -8.87 -2.59 -7.99
CA SER A 71 -10.29 -2.73 -8.33
C SER A 71 -10.53 -3.53 -9.62
N GLN A 72 -9.54 -3.58 -10.52
CA GLN A 72 -9.57 -4.37 -11.76
C GLN A 72 -8.78 -5.68 -11.66
N ASN A 73 -7.85 -5.78 -10.71
CA ASN A 73 -6.96 -6.92 -10.52
C ASN A 73 -6.94 -7.33 -9.04
N PRO A 74 -8.01 -7.97 -8.54
CA PRO A 74 -8.22 -8.20 -7.10
C PRO A 74 -7.18 -9.11 -6.45
N ASN A 75 -6.45 -9.91 -7.23
CA ASN A 75 -5.39 -10.78 -6.71
C ASN A 75 -4.23 -9.96 -6.09
N LEU A 76 -4.04 -8.69 -6.49
CA LEU A 76 -3.08 -7.79 -5.83
C LEU A 76 -3.46 -7.46 -4.37
N ASN A 77 -4.70 -7.72 -3.96
CA ASN A 77 -5.17 -7.51 -2.58
C ASN A 77 -5.18 -8.81 -1.76
N ARG A 78 -4.49 -9.85 -2.25
CA ARG A 78 -4.28 -11.10 -1.51
C ARG A 78 -3.13 -10.97 -0.52
N PHE A 79 -3.12 -11.85 0.47
CA PHE A 79 -2.03 -11.98 1.44
C PHE A 79 -1.88 -13.41 1.93
N VAL A 80 -0.73 -13.72 2.52
CA VAL A 80 -0.43 -15.04 3.07
C VAL A 80 -0.25 -14.96 4.59
N ILE A 81 -0.99 -15.76 5.31
CA ILE A 81 -0.80 -16.02 6.74
C ILE A 81 -0.85 -17.54 6.98
N ASN A 82 0.10 -18.04 7.75
CA ASN A 82 0.21 -19.46 8.10
C ASN A 82 0.08 -20.39 6.88
N ARG A 83 0.85 -20.10 5.82
CA ARG A 83 0.90 -20.87 4.56
C ARG A 83 -0.46 -20.98 3.85
N ARG A 84 -1.37 -20.05 4.09
CA ARG A 84 -2.69 -19.99 3.45
C ARG A 84 -2.89 -18.64 2.80
N ILE A 85 -3.44 -18.66 1.59
CA ILE A 85 -3.72 -17.45 0.83
C ILE A 85 -5.12 -16.96 1.17
N TYR A 86 -5.23 -15.66 1.37
CA TYR A 86 -6.49 -14.97 1.65
C TYR A 86 -6.68 -13.80 0.67
N SER A 87 -7.92 -13.54 0.29
CA SER A 87 -8.32 -12.29 -0.36
C SER A 87 -8.81 -11.32 0.71
N ARG A 88 -8.22 -10.13 0.75
CA ARG A 88 -8.56 -9.11 1.74
C ARG A 88 -9.98 -8.59 1.50
N ASN A 89 -10.71 -8.33 2.58
CA ASN A 89 -12.09 -7.83 2.55
C ASN A 89 -12.21 -6.32 2.73
N HIS A 90 -11.11 -5.59 2.56
CA HIS A 90 -11.04 -4.13 2.60
C HIS A 90 -9.85 -3.66 1.74
N PHE A 91 -9.79 -2.37 1.47
CA PHE A 91 -8.59 -1.77 0.91
C PHE A 91 -8.08 -0.69 1.86
N ALA A 92 -6.86 -0.88 2.35
CA ALA A 92 -6.20 0.06 3.23
C ALA A 92 -4.80 0.37 2.71
N VAL A 93 -4.38 1.62 2.91
CA VAL A 93 -3.03 2.08 2.60
C VAL A 93 -2.40 2.61 3.87
N SER A 94 -1.18 2.15 4.17
CA SER A 94 -0.36 2.72 5.22
C SER A 94 0.78 3.53 4.61
N PHE A 95 1.05 4.71 5.18
CA PHE A 95 2.17 5.54 4.75
C PHE A 95 2.78 6.31 5.92
N VAL A 96 4.05 6.67 5.76
CA VAL A 96 4.79 7.46 6.74
C VAL A 96 4.53 8.94 6.48
N ALA A 97 4.19 9.67 7.53
CA ALA A 97 4.08 11.12 7.53
C ALA A 97 5.06 11.72 8.54
N LEU A 98 5.63 12.87 8.18
CA LEU A 98 6.44 13.67 9.09
C LEU A 98 5.53 14.48 9.98
N LYS A 99 5.85 14.49 11.26
CA LYS A 99 5.13 15.20 12.31
C LYS A 99 6.06 16.22 12.96
N PRO A 100 5.66 17.49 13.10
CA PRO A 100 6.43 18.47 13.86
C PRO A 100 6.70 17.99 15.29
N SER A 101 7.89 18.24 15.81
CA SER A 101 8.25 17.95 17.19
C SER A 101 8.51 19.25 17.96
N SER A 102 7.97 19.38 19.16
CA SER A 102 8.19 20.54 20.05
C SER A 102 9.65 20.69 20.48
N LYS A 103 10.43 19.59 20.38
CA LYS A 103 11.87 19.57 20.72
C LYS A 103 12.79 20.02 19.58
N GLY A 104 12.19 20.50 18.48
CA GLY A 104 12.90 20.79 17.22
C GLY A 104 13.08 19.55 16.35
N GLY A 105 12.99 19.73 15.01
CA GLY A 105 13.03 18.65 14.05
C GLY A 105 11.65 18.04 13.75
N SER A 106 11.64 16.85 13.20
CA SER A 106 10.42 16.08 12.87
C SER A 106 10.54 14.65 13.36
N SER A 107 9.43 14.09 13.78
CA SER A 107 9.29 12.65 14.06
C SER A 107 8.45 12.00 12.97
N GLU A 108 8.62 10.69 12.78
CA GLU A 108 7.83 9.92 11.84
C GLU A 108 6.63 9.28 12.54
N THR A 109 5.49 9.28 11.88
CA THR A 109 4.32 8.51 12.30
C THR A 109 3.73 7.76 11.10
N VAL A 110 3.09 6.63 11.36
CA VAL A 110 2.44 5.85 10.31
C VAL A 110 0.95 6.09 10.35
N ILE A 111 0.41 6.52 9.21
CA ILE A 111 -1.00 6.73 8.98
C ILE A 111 -1.55 5.55 8.21
N LYS A 112 -2.70 5.01 8.63
CA LYS A 112 -3.45 3.98 7.90
C LYS A 112 -4.81 4.52 7.52
N LEU A 113 -5.11 4.48 6.21
CA LEU A 113 -6.38 4.96 5.64
C LEU A 113 -7.11 3.84 4.91
N TYR A 114 -8.43 3.87 4.98
CA TYR A 114 -9.32 2.98 4.25
C TYR A 114 -9.95 3.70 3.06
N PHE A 115 -10.03 2.97 1.95
CA PHE A 115 -10.62 3.46 0.71
C PHE A 115 -11.68 2.48 0.21
N ASN A 116 -12.72 3.04 -0.43
CA ASN A 116 -13.66 2.24 -1.19
C ASN A 116 -13.02 1.84 -2.52
N MET A 117 -13.37 0.67 -3.05
CA MET A 117 -12.82 0.22 -4.33
C MET A 117 -13.25 1.10 -5.52
N ASP A 118 -14.27 1.92 -5.33
CA ASP A 118 -14.79 2.87 -6.32
C ASP A 118 -14.41 4.33 -6.03
N ASP A 119 -13.62 4.62 -5.00
CA ASP A 119 -13.13 5.98 -4.75
C ASP A 119 -12.35 6.47 -5.98
N ASP A 120 -12.67 7.67 -6.42
CA ASP A 120 -11.92 8.37 -7.46
C ASP A 120 -10.69 9.09 -6.87
N ILE A 121 -9.90 9.72 -7.73
CA ILE A 121 -8.69 10.41 -7.30
C ILE A 121 -8.96 11.59 -6.35
N PHE A 122 -10.13 12.23 -6.46
CA PHE A 122 -10.48 13.37 -5.62
C PHE A 122 -10.82 12.90 -4.20
N GLU A 123 -11.59 11.81 -4.07
CA GLU A 123 -11.86 11.18 -2.79
C GLU A 123 -10.59 10.66 -2.13
N VAL A 124 -9.71 10.02 -2.90
CA VAL A 124 -8.40 9.56 -2.40
C VAL A 124 -7.58 10.75 -1.90
N ASN A 125 -7.49 11.84 -2.67
CA ASN A 125 -6.72 13.02 -2.28
C ASN A 125 -7.29 13.68 -1.03
N ARG A 126 -8.60 13.85 -0.94
CA ARG A 126 -9.28 14.41 0.23
C ARG A 126 -8.94 13.64 1.51
N LYS A 127 -9.09 12.30 1.49
CA LYS A 127 -8.77 11.44 2.64
C LYS A 127 -7.30 11.54 3.04
N VAL A 128 -6.39 11.60 2.07
CA VAL A 128 -4.94 11.74 2.34
C VAL A 128 -4.62 13.11 2.93
N GLU A 129 -5.19 14.19 2.40
CA GLU A 129 -4.95 15.54 2.90
C GLU A 129 -5.48 15.73 4.33
N GLU A 130 -6.72 15.32 4.59
CA GLU A 130 -7.33 15.39 5.94
C GLU A 130 -6.49 14.63 6.98
N ALA A 131 -5.94 13.46 6.61
CA ALA A 131 -5.11 12.68 7.51
C ALA A 131 -3.74 13.32 7.78
N ILE A 132 -3.13 13.93 6.77
CA ILE A 132 -1.85 14.65 6.91
C ILE A 132 -2.07 15.89 7.78
N GLU A 133 -3.07 16.72 7.49
CA GLU A 133 -3.38 17.91 8.29
C GLU A 133 -3.67 17.56 9.75
N LYS A 134 -4.43 16.50 10.01
CA LYS A 134 -4.67 16.03 11.38
C LYS A 134 -3.39 15.65 12.09
N THR A 135 -2.45 15.04 11.37
CA THR A 135 -1.14 14.63 11.91
C THR A 135 -0.27 15.84 12.20
N GLU A 136 -0.22 16.82 11.30
CA GLU A 136 0.54 18.06 11.46
C GLU A 136 0.05 18.90 12.65
N LYS A 137 -1.27 18.94 12.87
CA LYS A 137 -1.89 19.66 14.01
C LYS A 137 -1.66 18.94 15.35
N SER A 138 -1.20 17.68 15.36
CA SER A 138 -1.00 16.86 16.57
C SER A 138 0.44 16.85 17.03
N ALA A 139 1.10 18.01 17.21
CA ALA A 139 2.46 18.06 17.74
C ALA A 139 2.55 17.23 19.05
N ASP A 140 3.61 16.44 19.23
CA ASP A 140 3.95 15.60 20.40
C ASP A 140 2.87 14.68 21.01
N ALA A 141 1.60 14.82 20.64
CA ALA A 141 0.55 13.91 21.08
C ALA A 141 0.50 12.65 20.20
N PRO A 142 0.11 11.47 20.71
CA PRO A 142 -0.10 10.30 19.88
C PRO A 142 -1.16 10.58 18.81
N SER A 143 -0.76 10.60 17.55
CA SER A 143 -1.64 11.02 16.44
C SER A 143 -2.62 9.93 16.02
N ASN A 144 -2.35 8.68 16.39
CA ASN A 144 -3.17 7.54 15.99
C ASN A 144 -3.15 6.40 17.03
N ALA A 145 -3.99 5.39 16.83
CA ALA A 145 -4.08 4.24 17.72
C ALA A 145 -2.76 3.45 17.84
N THR A 146 -1.95 3.44 16.78
CA THR A 146 -0.65 2.77 16.75
C THR A 146 0.34 3.46 17.69
N ASP A 147 0.43 4.79 17.64
CA ASP A 147 1.34 5.57 18.51
C ASP A 147 0.99 5.37 19.99
N LYS A 148 -0.32 5.41 20.32
CA LYS A 148 -0.80 5.15 21.70
C LYS A 148 -0.45 3.75 22.18
N PHE A 149 -0.61 2.76 21.34
CA PHE A 149 -0.28 1.37 21.63
C PHE A 149 1.21 1.19 21.89
N LEU A 150 2.06 1.72 21.01
CA LEU A 150 3.53 1.66 21.13
C LEU A 150 4.04 2.37 22.39
N GLN A 151 3.50 3.56 22.70
CA GLN A 151 3.86 4.28 23.93
C GLN A 151 3.49 3.50 25.20
N GLY A 152 2.35 2.80 25.18
CA GLY A 152 1.94 1.94 26.29
C GLY A 152 2.91 0.76 26.51
N LEU A 153 3.32 0.12 25.42
CA LEU A 153 4.22 -1.05 25.44
C LEU A 153 5.64 -0.71 25.92
N ASN A 154 6.14 0.47 25.57
CA ASN A 154 7.51 0.88 25.93
C ASN A 154 7.74 1.15 27.43
N LYS A 155 6.66 1.18 28.23
CA LYS A 155 6.79 1.43 29.68
C LYS A 155 7.36 0.27 30.47
N VAL A 156 7.31 -0.96 29.93
CA VAL A 156 7.77 -2.16 30.64
C VAL A 156 8.83 -2.89 29.80
N PRO A 157 10.08 -3.01 30.28
CA PRO A 157 11.15 -3.72 29.58
C PRO A 157 10.79 -5.19 29.28
N GLY A 158 11.06 -5.64 28.05
CA GLY A 158 10.79 -7.02 27.61
C GLY A 158 9.31 -7.32 27.26
N LEU A 159 8.37 -6.49 27.70
CA LEU A 159 6.94 -6.67 27.42
C LEU A 159 6.63 -6.57 25.92
N MET A 160 7.31 -5.67 25.21
CA MET A 160 7.16 -5.48 23.78
C MET A 160 7.42 -6.78 22.99
N ALA A 161 8.55 -7.44 23.25
CA ALA A 161 8.91 -8.69 22.56
C ALA A 161 7.90 -9.81 22.82
N SER A 162 7.47 -9.96 24.09
CA SER A 162 6.49 -10.95 24.49
C SER A 162 5.13 -10.71 23.85
N ILE A 163 4.64 -9.47 23.86
CA ILE A 163 3.35 -9.12 23.26
C ILE A 163 3.40 -9.28 21.74
N VAL A 164 4.42 -8.78 21.07
CA VAL A 164 4.55 -8.94 19.60
C VAL A 164 4.67 -10.42 19.25
N GLY A 165 5.45 -11.20 20.00
CA GLY A 165 5.54 -12.66 19.82
C GLY A 165 4.19 -13.36 19.98
N PHE A 166 3.44 -13.03 21.04
CA PHE A 166 2.09 -13.53 21.27
C PHE A 166 1.11 -13.12 20.15
N LEU A 167 1.13 -11.85 19.73
CA LEU A 167 0.29 -11.37 18.64
C LEU A 167 0.61 -12.07 17.31
N LYS A 168 1.90 -12.32 17.01
CA LYS A 168 2.32 -13.11 15.84
C LYS A 168 1.75 -14.52 15.88
N LEU A 169 1.84 -15.17 17.03
CA LEU A 169 1.34 -16.53 17.22
C LEU A 169 -0.20 -16.59 17.12
N TRP A 170 -0.87 -15.63 17.76
CA TRP A 170 -2.33 -15.52 17.69
C TRP A 170 -2.79 -15.24 16.25
N ASP A 171 -2.16 -14.29 15.56
CA ASP A 171 -2.50 -13.99 14.18
C ASP A 171 -2.31 -15.20 13.25
N LYS A 172 -1.24 -15.96 13.49
CA LYS A 172 -0.91 -17.16 12.73
C LYS A 172 -2.01 -18.24 12.83
N TYR A 173 -2.55 -18.49 14.01
CA TYR A 173 -3.43 -19.64 14.24
C TYR A 173 -4.91 -19.29 14.34
N PHE A 174 -5.25 -18.15 14.91
CA PHE A 174 -6.64 -17.76 15.20
C PHE A 174 -7.12 -16.54 14.41
N GLY A 175 -6.19 -15.71 13.92
CA GLY A 175 -6.50 -14.41 13.37
C GLY A 175 -6.73 -13.35 14.46
N LEU A 176 -6.13 -12.19 14.31
CA LEU A 176 -6.31 -11.08 15.27
C LEU A 176 -7.73 -10.50 15.19
N PRO A 177 -8.29 -10.00 16.30
CA PRO A 177 -9.49 -9.17 16.26
C PRO A 177 -9.34 -7.98 15.34
N PHE A 178 -10.43 -7.56 14.67
CA PHE A 178 -10.37 -6.48 13.68
C PHE A 178 -9.88 -5.15 14.29
N SER A 179 -10.16 -4.88 15.55
CA SER A 179 -9.65 -3.70 16.27
C SER A 179 -8.12 -3.62 16.32
N ILE A 180 -7.45 -4.77 16.50
CA ILE A 180 -5.98 -4.85 16.49
C ILE A 180 -5.46 -4.74 15.05
N ILE A 181 -6.11 -5.40 14.10
CA ILE A 181 -5.79 -5.28 12.66
C ILE A 181 -5.93 -3.84 12.19
N ASP A 182 -6.98 -3.15 12.63
CA ASP A 182 -7.24 -1.75 12.31
C ASP A 182 -6.15 -0.82 12.85
N ALA A 183 -5.77 -0.99 14.10
CA ALA A 183 -4.70 -0.22 14.73
C ALA A 183 -3.31 -0.53 14.17
N SER A 184 -3.12 -1.71 13.56
CA SER A 184 -1.82 -2.14 13.03
C SER A 184 -1.58 -1.60 11.62
N PRO A 185 -0.53 -0.83 11.37
CA PRO A 185 -0.18 -0.35 10.04
C PRO A 185 0.35 -1.46 9.12
N PHE A 186 0.71 -2.63 9.70
CA PHE A 186 1.28 -3.76 8.97
C PHE A 186 0.23 -4.69 8.37
N HIS A 187 -1.05 -4.50 8.70
CA HIS A 187 -2.19 -5.23 8.12
C HIS A 187 -2.89 -4.34 7.09
N THR A 188 -2.24 -4.14 5.94
CA THR A 188 -2.68 -3.19 4.92
C THR A 188 -2.55 -3.78 3.51
N SER A 189 -3.30 -3.24 2.56
CA SER A 189 -3.26 -3.64 1.14
C SER A 189 -2.00 -3.13 0.45
N LEU A 190 -1.59 -1.93 0.83
CA LEU A 190 -0.41 -1.25 0.31
C LEU A 190 0.29 -0.52 1.45
N PHE A 191 1.61 -0.69 1.56
CA PHE A 191 2.44 0.24 2.31
C PHE A 191 3.19 1.13 1.32
N ILE A 192 3.12 2.45 1.48
CA ILE A 192 3.79 3.38 0.58
C ILE A 192 4.64 4.38 1.37
N THR A 193 5.86 4.64 0.89
CA THR A 193 6.71 5.70 1.43
C THR A 193 7.08 6.69 0.33
N ASN A 194 7.05 7.97 0.66
CA ASN A 194 7.44 9.05 -0.24
C ASN A 194 8.80 9.63 0.20
N LEU A 195 9.87 9.04 -0.31
CA LEU A 195 11.25 9.43 -0.01
C LEU A 195 11.63 10.76 -0.66
N ALA A 196 10.87 11.21 -1.66
CA ALA A 196 11.07 12.54 -2.26
C ALA A 196 10.89 13.67 -1.23
N SER A 197 10.04 13.49 -0.22
CA SER A 197 9.83 14.47 0.86
C SER A 197 11.09 14.75 1.69
N ILE A 198 12.00 13.77 1.76
CA ILE A 198 13.30 13.86 2.43
C ILE A 198 14.47 13.93 1.45
N ARG A 199 14.20 14.21 0.16
CA ARG A 199 15.19 14.33 -0.92
C ARG A 199 16.05 13.07 -1.12
N LEU A 200 15.48 11.89 -0.91
CA LEU A 200 16.15 10.60 -1.10
C LEU A 200 15.66 9.93 -2.39
N GLY A 201 16.56 9.23 -3.06
CA GLY A 201 16.23 8.35 -4.18
C GLY A 201 15.35 7.17 -3.75
N SER A 202 14.81 6.43 -4.72
CA SER A 202 14.02 5.24 -4.40
C SER A 202 14.89 4.10 -3.88
N VAL A 203 14.44 3.43 -2.83
CA VAL A 203 15.11 2.27 -2.23
C VAL A 203 14.22 1.04 -2.31
N TYR A 204 14.82 -0.13 -2.44
CA TYR A 204 14.11 -1.38 -2.23
C TYR A 204 13.84 -1.57 -0.74
N HIS A 205 12.59 -1.55 -0.36
CA HIS A 205 12.18 -1.71 1.02
C HIS A 205 11.78 -3.16 1.31
N HIS A 206 12.25 -3.69 2.42
CA HIS A 206 11.83 -5.01 2.88
C HIS A 206 10.34 -5.00 3.28
N MET A 207 9.70 -6.16 3.21
CA MET A 207 8.37 -6.34 3.78
C MET A 207 8.47 -6.84 5.22
N TYR A 208 7.60 -6.31 6.08
CA TYR A 208 7.57 -6.69 7.50
C TYR A 208 7.09 -8.13 7.67
N ASP A 209 7.75 -8.89 8.55
CA ASP A 209 7.35 -10.27 8.87
C ASP A 209 6.07 -10.31 9.73
N PHE A 210 5.77 -9.23 10.47
CA PHE A 210 4.50 -9.05 11.17
C PHE A 210 3.48 -8.37 10.27
N GLY A 211 2.23 -8.86 10.31
CA GLY A 211 1.13 -8.33 9.52
C GLY A 211 0.87 -9.08 8.22
N SER A 212 0.15 -8.46 7.32
CA SER A 212 -0.35 -9.09 6.10
C SER A 212 -0.09 -8.26 4.83
N THR A 213 0.77 -7.25 4.90
CA THR A 213 1.15 -6.42 3.73
C THR A 213 1.85 -7.28 2.68
N SER A 214 1.35 -7.26 1.44
CA SER A 214 1.91 -8.03 0.32
C SER A 214 2.55 -7.15 -0.75
N ILE A 215 2.34 -5.83 -0.68
CA ILE A 215 2.92 -4.85 -1.62
C ILE A 215 3.46 -3.65 -0.84
N PHE A 216 4.71 -3.29 -1.12
CA PHE A 216 5.35 -2.08 -0.62
C PHE A 216 5.81 -1.22 -1.79
N ILE A 217 5.49 0.06 -1.81
CA ILE A 217 5.90 1.02 -2.83
C ILE A 217 6.78 2.10 -2.19
N ALA A 218 8.02 2.25 -2.66
CA ALA A 218 8.91 3.33 -2.28
C ALA A 218 9.08 4.31 -3.45
N MET A 219 8.54 5.51 -3.30
CA MET A 219 8.67 6.59 -4.29
C MET A 219 9.92 7.39 -4.01
N GLY A 220 10.83 7.46 -4.99
CA GLY A 220 12.05 8.26 -4.89
C GLY A 220 11.86 9.70 -5.38
N GLN A 221 12.91 10.50 -5.17
CA GLN A 221 12.99 11.84 -5.72
C GLN A 221 12.90 11.78 -7.26
N PRO A 222 12.12 12.67 -7.89
CA PRO A 222 12.07 12.76 -9.35
C PRO A 222 13.44 13.02 -9.97
N GLU A 223 13.74 12.32 -11.06
CA GLU A 223 15.01 12.41 -11.77
C GLU A 223 14.79 12.54 -13.28
N LYS A 224 15.79 13.06 -13.99
CA LYS A 224 15.83 13.07 -15.46
C LYS A 224 16.50 11.79 -15.94
N LYS A 225 15.91 11.14 -16.93
CA LYS A 225 16.48 9.99 -17.64
C LYS A 225 16.52 10.27 -19.13
N LEU A 226 17.64 9.93 -19.75
CA LEU A 226 17.75 9.92 -21.20
C LEU A 226 16.96 8.72 -21.74
N VAL A 227 15.99 8.98 -22.61
CA VAL A 227 15.20 7.95 -23.28
C VAL A 227 15.30 8.11 -24.78
N LYS A 228 15.41 6.99 -25.49
CA LYS A 228 15.38 6.98 -26.96
C LYS A 228 13.92 6.98 -27.41
N VAL A 229 13.54 8.00 -28.19
CA VAL A 229 12.23 8.11 -28.83
C VAL A 229 12.46 8.15 -30.34
N GLY A 230 12.17 7.05 -31.03
CA GLY A 230 12.58 6.89 -32.43
C GLY A 230 14.11 6.90 -32.56
N GLU A 231 14.64 7.84 -33.35
CA GLU A 231 16.08 8.03 -33.53
C GLU A 231 16.69 9.15 -32.66
N THR A 232 15.84 9.87 -31.91
CA THR A 232 16.30 10.98 -31.05
C THR A 232 16.42 10.54 -29.60
N ILE A 233 17.39 11.12 -28.88
CA ILE A 233 17.53 10.97 -27.43
C ILE A 233 16.94 12.21 -26.78
N THR A 234 16.01 12.03 -25.86
CA THR A 234 15.34 13.12 -25.16
C THR A 234 15.39 12.91 -23.65
N ASP A 235 15.40 14.00 -22.90
CA ASP A 235 15.22 13.97 -21.44
C ASP A 235 13.75 13.69 -21.10
N LYS A 236 13.54 12.73 -20.21
CA LYS A 236 12.24 12.47 -19.62
C LYS A 236 12.32 12.56 -18.09
N LYS A 237 11.44 13.34 -17.48
CA LYS A 237 11.30 13.32 -16.00
C LYS A 237 10.51 12.12 -15.56
N VAL A 238 11.05 11.39 -14.61
CA VAL A 238 10.42 10.20 -14.03
C VAL A 238 10.44 10.26 -12.51
N ILE A 239 9.45 9.63 -11.88
CA ILE A 239 9.49 9.26 -10.47
C ILE A 239 10.00 7.82 -10.41
N PRO A 240 11.23 7.57 -9.95
CA PRO A 240 11.71 6.21 -9.76
C PRO A 240 10.95 5.59 -8.58
N VAL A 241 10.38 4.42 -8.80
CA VAL A 241 9.61 3.69 -7.81
C VAL A 241 10.17 2.28 -7.68
N LYS A 242 10.42 1.86 -6.44
CA LYS A 242 10.77 0.49 -6.11
C LYS A 242 9.57 -0.17 -5.46
N VAL A 243 9.24 -1.35 -5.97
CA VAL A 243 8.11 -2.14 -5.49
C VAL A 243 8.63 -3.47 -4.95
N SER A 244 8.27 -3.77 -3.73
CA SER A 244 8.47 -5.09 -3.13
C SER A 244 7.15 -5.85 -3.14
N THR A 245 7.14 -7.08 -3.65
CA THR A 245 5.94 -7.92 -3.79
C THR A 245 6.14 -9.25 -3.09
N ASP A 246 5.08 -9.82 -2.53
CA ASP A 246 5.08 -11.18 -1.98
C ASP A 246 4.78 -12.18 -3.12
N ASP A 247 5.79 -12.97 -3.53
CA ASP A 247 5.72 -13.90 -4.66
C ASP A 247 4.78 -15.10 -4.41
N ARG A 248 4.38 -15.31 -3.15
CA ARG A 248 3.43 -16.37 -2.76
C ARG A 248 1.98 -16.04 -3.12
N VAL A 249 1.72 -14.76 -3.44
CA VAL A 249 0.37 -14.23 -3.65
C VAL A 249 -0.09 -14.45 -5.07
N GLU A 250 0.82 -14.25 -6.04
CA GLU A 250 0.51 -14.30 -7.45
C GLU A 250 1.79 -14.38 -8.32
N SER A 251 1.65 -14.77 -9.57
CA SER A 251 2.76 -14.96 -10.51
C SER A 251 3.47 -13.69 -10.93
N GLY A 252 4.74 -13.80 -11.27
CA GLY A 252 5.51 -12.73 -11.89
C GLY A 252 4.87 -12.22 -13.18
N TYR A 253 4.23 -13.10 -13.97
CA TYR A 253 3.48 -12.70 -15.17
C TYR A 253 2.29 -11.81 -14.81
N TYR A 254 1.54 -12.17 -13.75
CA TYR A 254 0.42 -11.36 -13.28
C TYR A 254 0.89 -9.98 -12.82
N TYR A 255 1.94 -9.92 -11.99
CA TYR A 255 2.54 -8.66 -11.55
C TYR A 255 3.03 -7.81 -12.74
N ALA A 256 3.70 -8.41 -13.72
CA ALA A 256 4.19 -7.69 -14.89
C ALA A 256 3.05 -7.06 -15.72
N ARG A 257 1.92 -7.78 -15.88
CA ARG A 257 0.71 -7.25 -16.53
C ARG A 257 0.12 -6.09 -15.73
N CYS A 258 0.00 -6.26 -14.42
CA CYS A 258 -0.54 -5.24 -13.52
C CYS A 258 0.33 -3.97 -13.52
N PHE A 259 1.64 -4.10 -13.43
CA PHE A 259 2.53 -2.92 -13.43
C PHE A 259 2.57 -2.20 -14.78
N ARG A 260 2.40 -2.90 -15.91
CA ARG A 260 2.19 -2.23 -17.21
C ARG A 260 0.89 -1.41 -17.21
N GLN A 261 -0.19 -1.95 -16.64
CA GLN A 261 -1.45 -1.23 -16.50
C GLN A 261 -1.30 -0.03 -15.55
N PHE A 262 -0.61 -0.20 -14.43
CA PHE A 262 -0.31 0.89 -13.49
C PHE A 262 0.44 2.05 -14.16
N LYS A 263 1.48 1.75 -14.96
CA LYS A 263 2.21 2.76 -15.73
C LYS A 263 1.30 3.51 -16.72
N ARG A 264 0.31 2.84 -17.32
CA ARG A 264 -0.68 3.51 -18.20
C ARG A 264 -1.55 4.49 -17.41
N TYR A 265 -1.96 4.15 -16.18
CA TYR A 265 -2.70 5.09 -15.33
C TYR A 265 -1.84 6.31 -14.95
N MET A 266 -0.57 6.11 -14.69
CA MET A 266 0.37 7.22 -14.38
C MET A 266 0.68 8.10 -15.61
N ALA A 267 0.66 7.52 -16.79
CA ALA A 267 0.79 8.28 -18.04
C ALA A 267 -0.48 9.05 -18.44
N ASN A 268 -1.64 8.65 -17.94
CA ASN A 268 -2.92 9.34 -18.14
C ASN A 268 -3.75 9.38 -16.85
N PRO A 269 -3.39 10.21 -15.86
CA PRO A 269 -4.07 10.28 -14.57
C PRO A 269 -5.52 10.76 -14.64
N GLU A 270 -5.94 11.40 -15.74
CA GLU A 270 -7.33 11.87 -15.92
C GLU A 270 -8.36 10.73 -15.85
N ILE A 271 -7.96 9.51 -16.21
CA ILE A 271 -8.81 8.31 -16.11
C ILE A 271 -9.25 8.06 -14.67
N LEU A 272 -8.40 8.44 -13.70
CA LEU A 272 -8.64 8.24 -12.27
C LEU A 272 -9.67 9.22 -11.69
N GLY A 273 -9.98 10.31 -12.40
CA GLY A 273 -11.01 11.29 -12.04
C GLY A 273 -12.44 10.77 -12.20
N LYS A 274 -12.61 9.57 -12.76
CA LYS A 274 -13.90 8.90 -12.88
C LYS A 274 -13.89 7.62 -12.05
N LYS A 275 -15.02 7.28 -11.45
CA LYS A 275 -15.18 5.98 -10.79
C LYS A 275 -14.97 4.82 -11.77
N PRO A 276 -14.51 3.63 -11.32
CA PRO A 276 -14.45 2.46 -12.18
C PRO A 276 -15.85 2.03 -12.60
N GLU A 277 -16.04 1.65 -13.86
CA GLU A 277 -17.33 1.15 -14.36
C GLU A 277 -17.72 -0.17 -13.66
N THR A 278 -16.73 -0.99 -13.33
CA THR A 278 -16.90 -2.28 -12.65
C THR A 278 -15.81 -2.50 -11.62
N ILE A 279 -16.15 -3.19 -10.55
CA ILE A 279 -15.19 -3.69 -9.55
C ILE A 279 -15.13 -5.20 -9.71
N VAL A 280 -13.94 -5.71 -10.05
CA VAL A 280 -13.70 -7.15 -10.22
C VAL A 280 -13.52 -7.81 -8.86
N ARG A 281 -14.19 -8.92 -8.63
CA ARG A 281 -14.04 -9.72 -7.42
C ARG A 281 -13.06 -10.85 -7.64
N ASP A 282 -12.34 -11.24 -6.58
CA ASP A 282 -11.45 -12.40 -6.63
C ASP A 282 -12.27 -13.69 -6.83
N ALA A 283 -12.03 -14.34 -7.97
CA ALA A 283 -12.78 -15.54 -8.39
C ALA A 283 -12.62 -16.75 -7.43
N ASN A 284 -11.54 -16.75 -6.62
CA ASN A 284 -11.25 -17.81 -5.67
C ASN A 284 -11.94 -17.60 -4.31
N VAL A 285 -12.64 -16.47 -4.10
CA VAL A 285 -13.51 -16.25 -2.94
C VAL A 285 -14.83 -16.98 -3.15
N LYS A 286 -15.01 -18.13 -2.50
CA LYS A 286 -16.21 -18.99 -2.63
C LYS A 286 -17.22 -18.76 -1.49
N VAL A 287 -17.31 -17.52 -0.98
CA VAL A 287 -18.28 -17.14 0.06
C VAL A 287 -19.51 -16.55 -0.59
N LYS A 288 -20.70 -17.02 -0.18
CA LYS A 288 -21.97 -16.38 -0.57
C LYS A 288 -21.98 -14.95 0.03
N ASN A 289 -22.18 -13.93 -0.80
CA ASN A 289 -22.23 -12.52 -0.38
C ASN A 289 -21.00 -12.06 0.45
N PRO A 290 -19.78 -12.04 -0.12
CA PRO A 290 -18.62 -11.54 0.58
C PRO A 290 -18.80 -10.04 0.88
N LYS A 291 -18.67 -9.68 2.16
CA LYS A 291 -18.74 -8.28 2.59
C LYS A 291 -17.39 -7.63 2.40
N PHE A 292 -17.38 -6.42 1.87
CA PHE A 292 -16.22 -5.55 1.82
C PHE A 292 -16.38 -4.51 2.95
N ILE A 293 -15.35 -4.39 3.80
CA ILE A 293 -15.37 -3.43 4.91
C ILE A 293 -15.00 -2.06 4.36
N VAL A 294 -15.87 -1.10 4.58
CA VAL A 294 -15.72 0.31 4.26
C VAL A 294 -15.64 1.08 5.57
N LYS A 295 -14.71 2.01 5.68
CA LYS A 295 -14.57 2.93 6.83
C LYS A 295 -14.46 4.36 6.35
#